data_57779834ff02675cb8a5335b2501b02c
#
_entry.id   57779834ff02675cb8a5335b2501b02c
#
_cell.length_a   1.000
_cell.length_b   1.000
_cell.length_c   1.000
_cell.angle_alpha   90.00
_cell.angle_beta   90.00
_cell.angle_gamma   90.00
#
_symmetry.space_group_name_H-M   'P 1'
#
loop_
_entity.id
_entity.type
_entity.pdbx_description
1 polymer ?
#
loop_
_entity_poly.entity_id
_entity_poly.type
_entity_poly.pdbx_seq_one_letter_code
_entity_poly.pdbx_strand_id
1 'polypeptide(L)'
;TIGVMALVIALSLITGFQEDVQEKILGATSHLMISDLAGEGLQNYQELAARIETLPRVQAVTPVVYNTVLITGPARSAGALLKGMDFRREREVADWLKQLPAGNLPEDDEAPLLVLGKSLAASLGVSVGETVNVLIPSAHLTPVGLWPKVKTFKICGLFDSGLYEFDSSTALVSLGLAQKIFNLPARVNYLQVRIEDIFKADELAEKIQQIAGPGIYVT
;
A
#
# COMPACT_ATOMS: atom_id res chain seq x y z
N THR A 1 -40.69 -2.20 28.17
CA THR A 1 -40.18 -3.37 27.42
C THR A 1 -39.82 -2.99 25.98
N ILE A 2 -40.67 -2.30 25.20
CA ILE A 2 -40.38 -1.91 23.80
C ILE A 2 -39.15 -0.98 23.72
N GLY A 3 -39.00 0.01 24.62
CA GLY A 3 -37.85 0.91 24.61
C GLY A 3 -36.54 0.22 24.89
N VAL A 4 -36.51 -0.76 25.80
CA VAL A 4 -35.28 -1.56 26.06
C VAL A 4 -34.93 -2.43 24.85
N MET A 5 -35.92 -3.02 24.20
CA MET A 5 -35.70 -3.83 23.00
C MET A 5 -35.12 -2.99 21.85
N ALA A 6 -35.67 -1.79 21.63
CA ALA A 6 -35.15 -0.86 20.64
C ALA A 6 -33.70 -0.44 20.94
N LEU A 7 -33.40 -0.17 22.21
CA LEU A 7 -32.04 0.18 22.66
C LEU A 7 -31.04 -0.97 22.42
N VAL A 8 -31.41 -2.20 22.76
CA VAL A 8 -30.55 -3.38 22.55
C VAL A 8 -30.28 -3.60 21.07
N ILE A 9 -31.30 -3.48 20.22
CA ILE A 9 -31.13 -3.61 18.77
C ILE A 9 -30.20 -2.52 18.23
N ALA A 10 -30.40 -1.27 18.65
CA ALA A 10 -29.57 -0.15 18.22
C ALA A 10 -28.11 -0.32 18.65
N LEU A 11 -27.86 -0.73 19.89
CA LEU A 11 -26.51 -1.00 20.39
C LEU A 11 -25.86 -2.17 19.66
N SER A 12 -26.59 -3.25 19.42
CA SER A 12 -26.06 -4.41 18.68
C SER A 12 -25.69 -4.05 17.24
N LEU A 13 -26.49 -3.22 16.56
CA LEU A 13 -26.17 -2.73 15.22
C LEU A 13 -24.94 -1.84 15.20
N ILE A 14 -24.82 -0.92 16.17
CA ILE A 14 -23.67 -0.03 16.27
C ILE A 14 -22.40 -0.83 16.56
N THR A 15 -22.46 -1.78 17.50
CA THR A 15 -21.29 -2.62 17.84
C THR A 15 -20.88 -3.47 16.64
N GLY A 16 -21.83 -4.16 15.98
CA GLY A 16 -21.51 -4.96 14.80
C GLY A 16 -20.96 -4.14 13.64
N PHE A 17 -21.44 -2.92 13.44
CA PHE A 17 -20.88 -2.01 12.42
C PHE A 17 -19.47 -1.54 12.78
N GLN A 18 -19.22 -1.22 14.05
CA GLN A 18 -17.87 -0.84 14.52
C GLN A 18 -16.87 -1.97 14.35
N GLU A 19 -17.24 -3.21 14.70
CA GLU A 19 -16.39 -4.39 14.53
C GLU A 19 -16.08 -4.65 13.05
N ASP A 20 -17.08 -4.60 12.15
CA ASP A 20 -16.90 -4.80 10.70
C ASP A 20 -15.96 -3.72 10.09
N VAL A 21 -16.15 -2.46 10.44
CA VAL A 21 -15.29 -1.36 9.98
C VAL A 21 -13.87 -1.51 10.52
N GLN A 22 -13.73 -1.84 11.80
CA GLN A 22 -12.43 -2.05 12.42
C GLN A 22 -11.69 -3.21 11.77
N GLU A 23 -12.34 -4.35 11.55
CA GLU A 23 -11.76 -5.52 10.89
C GLU A 23 -11.30 -5.19 9.46
N LYS A 24 -12.10 -4.46 8.70
CA LYS A 24 -11.74 -4.02 7.34
C LYS A 24 -10.54 -3.08 7.32
N ILE A 25 -10.50 -2.11 8.22
CA ILE A 25 -9.37 -1.17 8.32
C ILE A 25 -8.10 -1.94 8.72
N LEU A 26 -8.17 -2.76 9.76
CA LEU A 26 -7.04 -3.55 10.24
C LEU A 26 -6.58 -4.60 9.21
N GLY A 27 -7.51 -5.17 8.47
CA GLY A 27 -7.22 -6.11 7.39
C GLY A 27 -6.56 -5.49 6.16
N ALA A 28 -6.86 -4.21 5.88
CA ALA A 28 -6.36 -3.51 4.69
C ALA A 28 -5.07 -2.73 4.93
N THR A 29 -4.75 -2.38 6.19
CA THR A 29 -3.59 -1.54 6.53
C THR A 29 -2.56 -2.28 7.37
N SER A 30 -1.31 -1.82 7.32
CA SER A 30 -0.28 -2.25 8.26
C SER A 30 -0.53 -1.62 9.64
N HIS A 31 -0.04 -2.30 10.67
CA HIS A 31 -0.23 -1.86 12.05
C HIS A 31 0.88 -0.92 12.53
N LEU A 32 2.10 -1.10 12.01
CA LEU A 32 3.25 -0.24 12.28
C LEU A 32 3.96 0.12 10.98
N MET A 33 4.52 1.31 10.95
CA MET A 33 5.30 1.82 9.84
C MET A 33 6.68 2.27 10.33
N ILE A 34 7.73 1.85 9.61
CA ILE A 34 9.12 2.18 9.92
C ILE A 34 9.68 2.98 8.76
N SER A 35 10.07 4.21 9.01
CA SER A 35 10.58 5.14 8.00
C SER A 35 11.87 5.82 8.44
N ASP A 36 12.59 6.35 7.48
CA ASP A 36 13.76 7.20 7.72
C ASP A 36 13.32 8.63 8.07
N LEU A 37 13.89 9.18 9.15
CA LEU A 37 13.61 10.56 9.59
C LEU A 37 14.06 11.62 8.58
N ALA A 38 15.13 11.34 7.82
CA ALA A 38 15.64 12.27 6.81
C ALA A 38 14.78 12.28 5.53
N GLY A 39 13.88 11.31 5.35
CA GLY A 39 13.04 11.19 4.17
C GLY A 39 13.80 10.73 2.91
N GLU A 40 15.05 10.29 3.04
CA GLU A 40 15.85 9.80 1.92
C GLU A 40 15.55 8.34 1.54
N GLY A 41 14.75 7.67 2.36
CA GLY A 41 14.38 6.26 2.25
C GLY A 41 15.34 5.33 2.98
N LEU A 42 14.80 4.24 3.47
CA LEU A 42 15.51 3.21 4.23
C LEU A 42 16.49 2.45 3.34
N GLN A 43 17.77 2.49 3.74
CA GLN A 43 18.82 1.65 3.19
C GLN A 43 18.93 0.34 3.99
N ASN A 44 19.49 -0.71 3.39
CA ASN A 44 19.66 -2.01 4.04
C ASN A 44 18.37 -2.55 4.67
N TYR A 45 17.22 -2.18 4.09
CA TYR A 45 15.91 -2.51 4.61
C TYR A 45 15.68 -4.02 4.73
N GLN A 46 16.33 -4.84 3.90
CA GLN A 46 16.21 -6.31 3.96
C GLN A 46 16.77 -6.87 5.29
N GLU A 47 17.94 -6.36 5.72
CA GLU A 47 18.55 -6.78 6.99
C GLU A 47 17.69 -6.32 8.18
N LEU A 48 17.21 -5.08 8.14
CA LEU A 48 16.30 -4.56 9.16
C LEU A 48 15.01 -5.36 9.22
N ALA A 49 14.39 -5.65 8.08
CA ALA A 49 13.18 -6.46 7.98
C ALA A 49 13.41 -7.86 8.58
N ALA A 50 14.50 -8.54 8.20
CA ALA A 50 14.82 -9.85 8.73
C ALA A 50 15.00 -9.86 10.26
N ARG A 51 15.61 -8.83 10.84
CA ARG A 51 15.74 -8.68 12.29
C ARG A 51 14.40 -8.47 12.98
N ILE A 52 13.51 -7.69 12.37
CA ILE A 52 12.18 -7.43 12.93
C ILE A 52 11.28 -8.67 12.81
N GLU A 53 11.37 -9.43 11.74
CA GLU A 53 10.63 -10.68 11.54
C GLU A 53 10.96 -11.74 12.61
N THR A 54 12.11 -11.66 13.28
CA THR A 54 12.44 -12.56 14.42
C THR A 54 11.71 -12.21 15.70
N LEU A 55 11.07 -11.06 15.80
CA LEU A 55 10.34 -10.67 16.99
C LEU A 55 9.04 -11.47 17.13
N PRO A 56 8.70 -11.89 18.37
CA PRO A 56 7.45 -12.58 18.61
C PRO A 56 6.26 -11.67 18.28
N ARG A 57 5.20 -12.23 17.72
CA ARG A 57 3.96 -11.56 17.30
C ARG A 57 4.08 -10.68 16.04
N VAL A 58 5.23 -10.62 15.40
CA VAL A 58 5.35 -10.08 14.04
C VAL A 58 4.89 -11.15 13.05
N GLN A 59 3.88 -10.83 12.25
CA GLN A 59 3.37 -11.73 11.21
C GLN A 59 4.14 -11.55 9.90
N ALA A 60 4.42 -10.30 9.52
CA ALA A 60 5.15 -9.98 8.31
C ALA A 60 5.76 -8.59 8.37
N VAL A 61 6.87 -8.43 7.63
CA VAL A 61 7.49 -7.13 7.36
C VAL A 61 7.63 -6.97 5.85
N THR A 62 6.95 -5.98 5.28
CA THR A 62 6.91 -5.77 3.83
C THR A 62 7.49 -4.41 3.44
N PRO A 63 8.42 -4.36 2.48
CA PRO A 63 8.99 -3.12 1.99
C PRO A 63 8.02 -2.41 1.04
N VAL A 64 7.94 -1.09 1.17
CA VAL A 64 7.06 -0.27 0.35
C VAL A 64 7.80 0.93 -0.21
N VAL A 65 7.62 1.14 -1.51
CA VAL A 65 7.96 2.37 -2.22
C VAL A 65 6.67 3.02 -2.70
N TYR A 66 6.48 4.30 -2.45
CA TYR A 66 5.29 5.00 -2.92
C TYR A 66 5.57 6.43 -3.36
N ASN A 67 4.73 6.90 -4.27
CA ASN A 67 4.68 8.32 -4.63
C ASN A 67 3.32 8.65 -5.25
N THR A 68 2.95 9.92 -5.17
CA THR A 68 1.74 10.40 -5.83
C THR A 68 2.04 10.63 -7.32
N VAL A 69 1.19 10.09 -8.17
CA VAL A 69 1.28 10.18 -9.63
C VAL A 69 -0.05 10.64 -10.23
N LEU A 70 -0.01 11.11 -11.47
CA LEU A 70 -1.23 11.36 -12.25
C LEU A 70 -1.40 10.23 -13.25
N ILE A 71 -2.53 9.51 -13.17
CA ILE A 71 -2.89 8.44 -14.10
C ILE A 71 -3.92 8.98 -15.08
N THR A 72 -3.65 8.83 -16.36
CA THR A 72 -4.53 9.25 -17.45
C THR A 72 -5.09 8.05 -18.18
N GLY A 73 -6.40 7.88 -18.08
CA GLY A 73 -7.19 6.92 -18.83
C GLY A 73 -8.03 7.59 -19.93
N PRO A 74 -8.83 6.81 -20.68
CA PRO A 74 -9.67 7.35 -21.75
C PRO A 74 -10.75 8.32 -21.26
N ALA A 75 -11.33 8.08 -20.10
CA ALA A 75 -12.43 8.92 -19.58
C ALA A 75 -11.91 10.18 -18.89
N ARG A 76 -10.87 10.06 -18.07
CA ARG A 76 -10.31 11.19 -17.31
C ARG A 76 -8.90 10.92 -16.80
N SER A 77 -8.29 11.95 -16.21
CA SER A 77 -7.07 11.80 -15.39
C SER A 77 -7.43 11.85 -13.89
N ALA A 78 -6.71 11.10 -13.09
CA ALA A 78 -6.88 11.06 -11.64
C ALA A 78 -5.51 11.06 -10.95
N GLY A 79 -5.37 11.80 -9.85
CA GLY A 79 -4.27 11.67 -8.92
C GLY A 79 -4.40 10.34 -8.18
N ALA A 80 -3.32 9.58 -8.09
CA ALA A 80 -3.30 8.30 -7.41
C ALA A 80 -1.99 8.08 -6.66
N LEU A 81 -2.04 7.32 -5.58
CA LEU A 81 -0.88 6.81 -4.89
C LEU A 81 -0.38 5.56 -5.63
N LEU A 82 0.76 5.66 -6.29
CA LEU A 82 1.43 4.52 -6.89
C LEU A 82 2.28 3.84 -5.84
N LYS A 83 1.86 2.65 -5.41
CA LYS A 83 2.50 1.87 -4.34
C LYS A 83 3.21 0.66 -4.93
N GLY A 84 4.52 0.61 -4.77
CA GLY A 84 5.36 -0.54 -5.10
C GLY A 84 5.50 -1.45 -3.91
N MET A 85 5.19 -2.73 -4.09
CA MET A 85 5.22 -3.74 -3.04
C MET A 85 5.73 -5.08 -3.55
N ASP A 86 6.20 -5.91 -2.64
CA ASP A 86 6.48 -7.32 -2.92
C ASP A 86 5.17 -8.10 -2.88
N PHE A 87 4.58 -8.37 -4.03
CA PHE A 87 3.30 -9.07 -4.15
C PHE A 87 3.31 -10.47 -3.53
N ARG A 88 4.46 -11.15 -3.50
CA ARG A 88 4.56 -12.51 -2.95
C ARG A 88 4.38 -12.45 -1.44
N ARG A 89 5.11 -11.55 -0.76
CA ARG A 89 5.00 -11.35 0.69
C ARG A 89 3.66 -10.75 1.09
N GLU A 90 3.21 -9.73 0.39
CA GLU A 90 1.96 -9.04 0.72
C GLU A 90 0.73 -9.95 0.55
N ARG A 91 0.73 -10.85 -0.43
CA ARG A 91 -0.34 -11.82 -0.65
C ARG A 91 -0.52 -12.80 0.53
N GLU A 92 0.52 -13.05 1.30
CA GLU A 92 0.43 -13.93 2.48
C GLU A 92 -0.37 -13.29 3.62
N VAL A 93 -0.36 -11.97 3.70
CA VAL A 93 -0.92 -11.19 4.81
C VAL A 93 -2.14 -10.34 4.44
N ALA A 94 -2.32 -9.99 3.17
CA ALA A 94 -3.43 -9.18 2.70
C ALA A 94 -4.45 -10.06 1.95
N ASP A 95 -5.57 -10.37 2.60
CA ASP A 95 -6.59 -11.26 2.04
C ASP A 95 -7.19 -10.73 0.73
N TRP A 96 -7.35 -9.41 0.59
CA TRP A 96 -7.85 -8.78 -0.62
C TRP A 96 -6.91 -8.93 -1.84
N LEU A 97 -5.63 -9.30 -1.63
CA LEU A 97 -4.69 -9.64 -2.70
C LEU A 97 -4.70 -11.13 -3.08
N LYS A 98 -5.28 -11.98 -2.25
CA LYS A 98 -5.34 -13.43 -2.54
C LYS A 98 -6.23 -13.74 -3.72
N GLN A 99 -7.31 -12.97 -3.87
CA GLN A 99 -8.27 -13.14 -4.97
C GLN A 99 -8.69 -11.77 -5.51
N LEU A 100 -8.18 -11.44 -6.70
CA LEU A 100 -8.58 -10.21 -7.38
C LEU A 100 -9.95 -10.37 -8.04
N PRO A 101 -10.80 -9.33 -8.02
CA PRO A 101 -12.07 -9.32 -8.76
C PRO A 101 -11.90 -9.54 -10.27
N ALA A 102 -10.77 -9.10 -10.85
CA ALA A 102 -10.44 -9.31 -12.25
C ALA A 102 -8.92 -9.31 -12.47
N GLY A 103 -8.44 -10.14 -13.40
CA GLY A 103 -7.03 -10.23 -13.76
C GLY A 103 -6.18 -10.95 -12.73
N ASN A 104 -4.87 -10.72 -12.80
CA ASN A 104 -3.87 -11.37 -11.96
C ASN A 104 -2.84 -10.37 -11.45
N LEU A 105 -2.12 -10.73 -10.38
CA LEU A 105 -0.95 -9.99 -9.94
C LEU A 105 0.21 -10.16 -10.94
N PRO A 106 1.10 -9.15 -11.05
CA PRO A 106 2.30 -9.27 -11.86
C PRO A 106 3.19 -10.42 -11.37
N GLU A 107 3.67 -11.25 -12.29
CA GLU A 107 4.67 -12.28 -12.01
C GLU A 107 6.10 -11.76 -12.24
N ASP A 108 6.24 -10.79 -13.15
CA ASP A 108 7.51 -10.14 -13.48
C ASP A 108 7.65 -8.82 -12.72
N ASP A 109 8.70 -8.73 -11.91
CA ASP A 109 9.00 -7.56 -11.08
C ASP A 109 9.46 -6.33 -11.88
N GLU A 110 9.76 -6.47 -13.17
CA GLU A 110 10.24 -5.38 -14.01
C GLU A 110 9.27 -4.95 -15.10
N ALA A 111 8.28 -5.77 -15.38
CA ALA A 111 7.29 -5.49 -16.41
C ALA A 111 6.43 -4.25 -16.05
N PRO A 112 6.10 -3.39 -17.03
CA PRO A 112 5.25 -2.20 -16.79
C PRO A 112 3.78 -2.60 -16.63
N LEU A 113 3.52 -3.41 -15.60
CA LEU A 113 2.21 -3.91 -15.22
C LEU A 113 1.68 -3.14 -14.02
N LEU A 114 0.37 -2.87 -14.03
CA LEU A 114 -0.32 -2.09 -13.02
C LEU A 114 -1.55 -2.84 -12.53
N VAL A 115 -1.74 -2.89 -11.22
CA VAL A 115 -2.97 -3.34 -10.58
C VAL A 115 -3.68 -2.12 -10.04
N LEU A 116 -4.92 -1.89 -10.46
CA LEU A 116 -5.71 -0.72 -10.05
C LEU A 116 -6.77 -1.09 -9.03
N GLY A 117 -7.06 -0.17 -8.12
CA GLY A 117 -8.29 -0.28 -7.34
C GLY A 117 -9.52 -0.22 -8.27
N LYS A 118 -10.51 -1.03 -7.99
CA LYS A 118 -11.73 -1.18 -8.81
C LYS A 118 -12.44 0.15 -9.04
N SER A 119 -12.53 0.98 -8.00
CA SER A 119 -13.15 2.30 -8.08
C SER A 119 -12.34 3.28 -8.93
N LEU A 120 -10.99 3.22 -8.83
CA LEU A 120 -10.08 4.02 -9.64
C LEU A 120 -10.18 3.63 -11.12
N ALA A 121 -10.15 2.35 -11.44
CA ALA A 121 -10.30 1.84 -12.80
C ALA A 121 -11.62 2.27 -13.44
N ALA A 122 -12.73 2.12 -12.70
CA ALA A 122 -14.05 2.59 -13.16
C ALA A 122 -14.04 4.10 -13.44
N SER A 123 -13.39 4.89 -12.60
CA SER A 123 -13.31 6.34 -12.79
C SER A 123 -12.47 6.74 -13.99
N LEU A 124 -11.40 6.02 -14.28
CA LEU A 124 -10.52 6.24 -15.45
C LEU A 124 -11.14 5.71 -16.76
N GLY A 125 -12.19 4.87 -16.66
CA GLY A 125 -12.83 4.23 -17.79
C GLY A 125 -11.98 3.13 -18.42
N VAL A 126 -11.30 2.32 -17.57
CA VAL A 126 -10.36 1.29 -18.03
C VAL A 126 -10.65 -0.07 -17.40
N SER A 127 -10.26 -1.10 -18.13
CA SER A 127 -10.41 -2.52 -17.77
C SER A 127 -9.08 -3.27 -17.83
N VAL A 128 -9.05 -4.50 -17.33
CA VAL A 128 -7.88 -5.39 -17.44
C VAL A 128 -7.52 -5.61 -18.90
N GLY A 129 -6.23 -5.52 -19.20
CA GLY A 129 -5.67 -5.66 -20.54
C GLY A 129 -5.44 -4.32 -21.27
N GLU A 130 -6.12 -3.25 -20.86
CA GLU A 130 -5.95 -1.90 -21.41
C GLU A 130 -4.71 -1.21 -20.85
N THR A 131 -4.36 -0.07 -21.45
CA THR A 131 -3.18 0.71 -21.06
C THR A 131 -3.56 2.08 -20.55
N VAL A 132 -2.78 2.58 -19.60
CA VAL A 132 -2.87 3.94 -19.06
C VAL A 132 -1.53 4.63 -19.10
N ASN A 133 -1.54 5.95 -19.17
CA ASN A 133 -0.34 6.76 -19.06
C ASN A 133 -0.21 7.27 -17.62
N VAL A 134 0.94 7.02 -17.02
CA VAL A 134 1.28 7.47 -15.67
C VAL A 134 2.33 8.57 -15.78
N LEU A 135 1.98 9.75 -15.32
CA LEU A 135 2.85 10.89 -15.20
C LEU A 135 3.48 10.89 -13.81
N ILE A 136 4.80 10.71 -13.80
CA ILE A 136 5.61 10.57 -12.59
C ILE A 136 6.28 11.91 -12.32
N PRO A 137 6.07 12.50 -11.13
CA PRO A 137 6.81 13.70 -10.75
C PRO A 137 8.31 13.37 -10.71
N SER A 138 9.11 14.09 -11.48
CA SER A 138 10.57 13.94 -11.40
C SER A 138 11.17 15.13 -10.65
N ALA A 139 12.02 14.82 -9.68
CA ALA A 139 12.78 15.81 -8.94
C ALA A 139 14.00 16.36 -9.71
N HIS A 140 14.20 15.94 -10.95
CA HIS A 140 15.36 16.38 -11.73
C HIS A 140 15.07 17.72 -12.42
N LEU A 141 15.75 18.75 -11.95
CA LEU A 141 15.87 20.04 -12.64
C LEU A 141 16.70 19.83 -13.91
N THR A 142 16.07 19.99 -15.06
CA THR A 142 16.80 20.11 -16.33
C THR A 142 17.05 21.58 -16.64
N PRO A 143 18.00 21.94 -17.51
CA PRO A 143 18.21 23.34 -17.93
C PRO A 143 16.97 23.99 -18.53
N VAL A 144 15.96 23.22 -18.93
CA VAL A 144 14.69 23.64 -19.53
C VAL A 144 13.52 23.61 -18.53
N GLY A 145 13.77 23.26 -17.24
CA GLY A 145 12.77 23.14 -16.18
C GLY A 145 12.51 21.69 -15.74
N LEU A 146 11.49 21.52 -14.91
CA LEU A 146 11.03 20.20 -14.46
C LEU A 146 10.31 19.48 -15.62
N TRP A 147 10.88 18.38 -16.09
CA TRP A 147 10.26 17.56 -17.14
C TRP A 147 9.68 16.28 -16.51
N PRO A 148 8.35 16.15 -16.41
CA PRO A 148 7.75 14.96 -15.85
C PRO A 148 7.97 13.75 -16.78
N LYS A 149 8.23 12.58 -16.20
CA LYS A 149 8.33 11.34 -16.96
C LYS A 149 6.93 10.77 -17.15
N VAL A 150 6.56 10.48 -18.40
CA VAL A 150 5.34 9.73 -18.72
C VAL A 150 5.74 8.31 -19.07
N LYS A 151 5.10 7.34 -18.44
CA LYS A 151 5.31 5.92 -18.71
C LYS A 151 3.96 5.24 -18.93
N THR A 152 3.86 4.42 -19.96
CA THR A 152 2.67 3.63 -20.26
C THR A 152 2.71 2.31 -19.50
N PHE A 153 1.61 1.96 -18.84
CA PHE A 153 1.42 0.72 -18.10
C PHE A 153 0.24 -0.06 -18.66
N LYS A 154 0.36 -1.38 -18.67
CA LYS A 154 -0.75 -2.28 -18.96
C LYS A 154 -1.40 -2.70 -17.66
N ILE A 155 -2.73 -2.64 -17.61
CA ILE A 155 -3.51 -3.09 -16.46
C ILE A 155 -3.55 -4.62 -16.47
N CYS A 156 -2.97 -5.26 -15.46
CA CYS A 156 -2.96 -6.72 -15.33
C CYS A 156 -4.00 -7.23 -14.35
N GLY A 157 -4.49 -6.39 -13.43
CA GLY A 157 -5.50 -6.79 -12.45
C GLY A 157 -6.22 -5.61 -11.82
N LEU A 158 -7.36 -5.91 -11.21
CA LEU A 158 -8.12 -4.98 -10.38
C LEU A 158 -8.22 -5.56 -8.98
N PHE A 159 -8.06 -4.73 -7.95
CA PHE A 159 -8.27 -5.12 -6.56
C PHE A 159 -9.49 -4.42 -5.95
N ASP A 160 -10.04 -5.03 -4.92
CA ASP A 160 -11.14 -4.50 -4.11
C ASP A 160 -10.82 -4.82 -2.64
N SER A 161 -10.41 -3.80 -1.90
CA SER A 161 -10.05 -3.95 -0.47
C SER A 161 -11.26 -3.83 0.45
N GLY A 162 -12.41 -3.43 -0.09
CA GLY A 162 -13.60 -3.07 0.66
C GLY A 162 -13.56 -1.66 1.26
N LEU A 163 -12.48 -0.90 1.06
CA LEU A 163 -12.34 0.50 1.46
C LEU A 163 -12.37 1.39 0.22
N TYR A 164 -13.47 2.09 0.00
CA TYR A 164 -13.66 2.93 -1.19
C TYR A 164 -12.54 3.95 -1.41
N GLU A 165 -12.07 4.60 -0.36
CA GLU A 165 -11.01 5.62 -0.44
C GLU A 165 -9.69 5.03 -0.93
N PHE A 166 -9.33 3.85 -0.43
CA PHE A 166 -8.14 3.12 -0.87
C PHE A 166 -8.30 2.64 -2.32
N ASP A 167 -9.45 2.06 -2.66
CA ASP A 167 -9.73 1.53 -4.00
C ASP A 167 -9.91 2.63 -5.06
N SER A 168 -10.23 3.85 -4.66
CA SER A 168 -10.41 4.99 -5.58
C SER A 168 -9.14 5.83 -5.79
N SER A 169 -8.13 5.63 -4.95
CA SER A 169 -6.91 6.47 -4.97
C SER A 169 -5.61 5.69 -5.10
N THR A 170 -5.64 4.36 -5.17
CA THR A 170 -4.43 3.54 -5.13
C THR A 170 -4.23 2.71 -6.40
N ALA A 171 -2.98 2.69 -6.85
CA ALA A 171 -2.48 1.84 -7.92
C ALA A 171 -1.25 1.09 -7.42
N LEU A 172 -1.13 -0.19 -7.77
CA LEU A 172 -0.08 -1.06 -7.28
C LEU A 172 0.84 -1.51 -8.42
N VAL A 173 2.13 -1.54 -8.14
CA VAL A 173 3.17 -2.08 -9.02
C VAL A 173 4.12 -2.97 -8.22
N SER A 174 4.96 -3.75 -8.88
CA SER A 174 6.03 -4.48 -8.22
C SER A 174 7.05 -3.55 -7.56
N LEU A 175 7.65 -4.01 -6.48
CA LEU A 175 8.65 -3.24 -5.73
C LEU A 175 9.83 -2.82 -6.61
N GLY A 176 10.39 -3.77 -7.39
CA GLY A 176 11.52 -3.51 -8.26
C GLY A 176 11.23 -2.46 -9.32
N LEU A 177 10.04 -2.51 -9.92
CA LEU A 177 9.60 -1.50 -10.87
C LEU A 177 9.42 -0.12 -10.22
N ALA A 178 8.83 -0.04 -9.02
CA ALA A 178 8.69 1.20 -8.29
C ALA A 178 10.05 1.83 -7.94
N GLN A 179 11.00 1.03 -7.45
CA GLN A 179 12.37 1.49 -7.17
C GLN A 179 13.04 2.09 -8.42
N LYS A 180 12.87 1.45 -9.59
CA LYS A 180 13.39 1.97 -10.87
C LYS A 180 12.70 3.28 -11.29
N ILE A 181 11.38 3.35 -11.16
CA ILE A 181 10.57 4.50 -11.56
C ILE A 181 10.92 5.73 -10.72
N PHE A 182 11.01 5.57 -9.40
CA PHE A 182 11.25 6.65 -8.46
C PHE A 182 12.75 6.89 -8.16
N ASN A 183 13.64 6.16 -8.85
CA ASN A 183 15.10 6.28 -8.70
C ASN A 183 15.56 6.07 -7.24
N LEU A 184 15.05 5.01 -6.62
CA LEU A 184 15.37 4.57 -5.27
C LEU A 184 16.11 3.21 -5.28
N PRO A 185 17.31 3.12 -5.88
CA PRO A 185 18.02 1.85 -5.98
C PRO A 185 18.35 1.30 -4.58
N ALA A 186 17.89 0.08 -4.30
CA ALA A 186 18.08 -0.61 -3.03
C ALA A 186 17.58 0.17 -1.78
N ARG A 187 16.61 1.08 -1.98
CA ARG A 187 15.96 1.83 -0.90
C ARG A 187 14.44 1.66 -0.98
N VAL A 188 13.77 1.85 0.16
CA VAL A 188 12.31 1.88 0.25
C VAL A 188 11.88 3.09 1.08
N ASN A 189 10.67 3.59 0.86
CA ASN A 189 10.16 4.71 1.64
C ASN A 189 9.93 4.30 3.09
N TYR A 190 9.37 3.10 3.30
CA TYR A 190 9.13 2.55 4.62
C TYR A 190 9.00 1.02 4.60
N LEU A 191 9.12 0.41 5.78
CA LEU A 191 8.70 -0.96 6.03
C LEU A 191 7.34 -0.94 6.71
N GLN A 192 6.43 -1.75 6.22
CA GLN A 192 5.16 -2.07 6.87
C GLN A 192 5.34 -3.28 7.76
N VAL A 193 4.87 -3.19 9.01
CA VAL A 193 4.88 -4.33 9.93
C VAL A 193 3.45 -4.69 10.27
N ARG A 194 3.11 -5.95 10.02
CA ARG A 194 1.86 -6.54 10.47
C ARG A 194 2.11 -7.36 11.72
N ILE A 195 1.29 -7.16 12.73
CA ILE A 195 1.37 -7.83 14.02
C ILE A 195 0.08 -8.59 14.32
N GLU A 196 0.16 -9.60 15.17
CA GLU A 196 -1.00 -10.43 15.54
C GLU A 196 -2.04 -9.68 16.35
N ASP A 197 -1.59 -8.80 17.23
CA ASP A 197 -2.45 -8.08 18.20
C ASP A 197 -2.12 -6.58 18.18
N ILE A 198 -3.03 -5.79 17.62
CA ILE A 198 -2.86 -4.34 17.50
C ILE A 198 -2.76 -3.64 18.87
N PHE A 199 -3.38 -4.19 19.93
CA PHE A 199 -3.30 -3.62 21.26
C PHE A 199 -1.90 -3.72 21.88
N LYS A 200 -0.99 -4.45 21.23
CA LYS A 200 0.42 -4.58 21.60
C LYS A 200 1.35 -3.78 20.68
N ALA A 201 0.79 -2.94 19.80
CA ALA A 201 1.55 -2.16 18.84
C ALA A 201 2.57 -1.25 19.53
N ASP A 202 2.18 -0.54 20.59
CA ASP A 202 3.06 0.38 21.32
C ASP A 202 4.28 -0.33 21.92
N GLU A 203 4.05 -1.46 22.60
CA GLU A 203 5.14 -2.27 23.18
C GLU A 203 6.11 -2.77 22.11
N LEU A 204 5.56 -3.17 20.96
CA LEU A 204 6.37 -3.69 19.86
C LEU A 204 7.09 -2.57 19.12
N ALA A 205 6.46 -1.41 18.98
CA ALA A 205 7.08 -0.20 18.40
C ALA A 205 8.34 0.22 19.15
N GLU A 206 8.30 0.21 20.49
CA GLU A 206 9.47 0.51 21.31
C GLU A 206 10.62 -0.48 21.07
N LYS A 207 10.32 -1.78 21.00
CA LYS A 207 11.32 -2.82 20.71
C LYS A 207 11.91 -2.66 19.31
N ILE A 208 11.06 -2.40 18.31
CA ILE A 208 11.48 -2.16 16.94
C ILE A 208 12.35 -0.90 16.88
N GLN A 209 12.00 0.18 17.59
CA GLN A 209 12.78 1.40 17.65
C GLN A 209 14.19 1.16 18.20
N GLN A 210 14.33 0.30 19.23
CA GLN A 210 15.64 -0.09 19.78
C GLN A 210 16.48 -0.90 18.76
N ILE A 211 15.85 -1.76 17.97
CA ILE A 211 16.51 -2.55 16.92
C ILE A 211 16.90 -1.67 15.75
N ALA A 212 16.03 -0.76 15.35
CA ALA A 212 16.22 0.11 14.19
C ALA A 212 17.34 1.16 14.42
N GLY A 213 17.48 1.62 15.67
CA GLY A 213 18.51 2.59 16.04
C GLY A 213 18.15 4.04 15.72
N PRO A 214 19.11 4.97 15.87
CA PRO A 214 18.90 6.39 15.64
C PRO A 214 18.68 6.68 14.14
N GLY A 215 17.85 7.69 13.84
CA GLY A 215 17.55 8.12 12.47
C GLY A 215 16.37 7.39 11.83
N ILE A 216 15.81 6.40 12.50
CA ILE A 216 14.62 5.65 12.03
C ILE A 216 13.44 5.96 12.97
N TYR A 217 12.28 6.12 12.39
CA TYR A 217 11.05 6.43 13.11
C TYR A 217 10.04 5.29 12.95
N VAL A 218 9.44 4.89 14.07
CA VAL A 218 8.43 3.85 14.15
C VAL A 218 7.11 4.48 14.60
N THR A 219 6.05 4.25 13.84
CA THR A 219 4.70 4.80 14.09
C THR A 219 3.68 3.68 14.07
#